data_07d0fd9490c817d2e601c8e0d3c78125
#
_entry.id   07d0fd9490c817d2e601c8e0d3c78125
#
_cell.length_a   1.000
_cell.length_b   1.000
_cell.length_c   1.000
_cell.angle_alpha   90.00
_cell.angle_beta   90.00
_cell.angle_gamma   90.00
#
_symmetry.space_group_name_H-M   'P 1'
#
loop_
_entity.id
_entity.type
_entity.pdbx_description
1 polymer ?
#
loop_
_entity_poly.entity_id
_entity_poly.type
_entity_poly.pdbx_seq_one_letter_code
_entity_poly.pdbx_strand_id
1 'polypeptide(L)'
;MRKFSILLLLCTLVLCLAACGNQGTTDDDIAGDDWRTWGTIQDTGTLTHDGQMIDVCICITDTGADLYYDKAEQELYTTVQFPAPLDSAASRYQGTDYSDLDSDGNSDLQMSFDQDGEYVTYVWYWNTVRGEFMDTLAD
;
A
#
# COMPACT_ATOMS: atom_id res chain seq x y z
N MET A 1 12.57 -55.45 -44.82
CA MET A 1 12.74 -54.00 -44.82
C MET A 1 11.58 -53.20 -44.21
N ARG A 2 10.52 -53.84 -43.72
CA ARG A 2 9.34 -53.12 -43.12
C ARG A 2 9.45 -52.87 -41.60
N LYS A 3 10.42 -53.49 -40.94
CA LYS A 3 10.56 -53.35 -39.45
C LYS A 3 11.42 -52.16 -39.01
N PHE A 4 12.25 -51.61 -39.88
CA PHE A 4 13.11 -50.46 -39.53
C PHE A 4 12.35 -49.11 -39.62
N SER A 5 11.31 -49.02 -40.48
CA SER A 5 10.51 -47.79 -40.62
C SER A 5 9.63 -47.52 -39.42
N ILE A 6 9.19 -48.52 -38.68
CA ILE A 6 8.31 -48.39 -37.53
C ILE A 6 9.13 -47.92 -36.33
N LEU A 7 10.38 -48.36 -36.19
CA LEU A 7 11.27 -47.95 -35.09
C LEU A 7 11.71 -46.50 -35.23
N LEU A 8 11.91 -46.00 -36.47
CA LEU A 8 12.26 -44.63 -36.74
C LEU A 8 11.07 -43.66 -36.48
N LEU A 9 9.86 -44.12 -36.73
CA LEU A 9 8.65 -43.32 -36.48
C LEU A 9 8.37 -43.22 -35.00
N LEU A 10 8.70 -44.23 -34.20
CA LEU A 10 8.51 -44.21 -32.74
C LEU A 10 9.51 -43.30 -32.04
N CYS A 11 10.74 -43.20 -32.54
CA CYS A 11 11.76 -42.31 -31.99
C CYS A 11 11.47 -40.82 -32.27
N THR A 12 10.82 -40.51 -33.41
CA THR A 12 10.47 -39.13 -33.71
C THR A 12 9.27 -38.63 -32.91
N LEU A 13 8.38 -39.54 -32.45
CA LEU A 13 7.24 -39.18 -31.63
C LEU A 13 7.60 -38.89 -30.18
N VAL A 14 8.68 -39.54 -29.67
CA VAL A 14 9.14 -39.32 -28.28
C VAL A 14 9.95 -38.03 -28.14
N LEU A 15 10.58 -37.56 -29.23
CA LEU A 15 11.35 -36.27 -29.19
C LEU A 15 10.47 -35.03 -29.23
N CYS A 16 9.20 -35.15 -29.65
CA CYS A 16 8.29 -34.01 -29.68
C CYS A 16 7.60 -33.71 -28.33
N LEU A 17 7.70 -34.60 -27.35
CA LEU A 17 7.11 -34.41 -26.01
C LEU A 17 8.06 -33.78 -25.00
N ALA A 18 9.34 -33.57 -25.37
CA ALA A 18 10.33 -32.94 -24.48
C ALA A 18 10.50 -31.42 -24.74
N ALA A 19 9.70 -30.83 -25.66
CA ALA A 19 9.78 -29.41 -26.00
C ALA A 19 8.61 -28.56 -25.46
N CYS A 20 7.77 -29.12 -24.58
CA CYS A 20 6.99 -28.29 -23.66
C CYS A 20 7.85 -28.07 -22.41
N GLY A 21 8.98 -27.40 -22.61
CA GLY A 21 9.70 -26.76 -21.53
C GLY A 21 8.76 -25.75 -20.91
N ASN A 22 8.39 -26.03 -19.69
CA ASN A 22 7.76 -25.16 -18.75
C ASN A 22 8.54 -23.82 -18.74
N GLN A 23 8.12 -22.85 -19.55
CA GLN A 23 8.37 -21.46 -19.26
C GLN A 23 7.32 -21.12 -18.20
N GLY A 24 7.53 -21.63 -17.00
CA GLY A 24 7.06 -20.95 -15.83
C GLY A 24 7.77 -19.60 -15.87
N THR A 25 7.09 -18.58 -16.36
CA THR A 25 7.31 -17.25 -15.88
C THR A 25 7.03 -17.34 -14.40
N THR A 26 8.07 -17.47 -13.64
CA THR A 26 8.02 -17.32 -12.19
C THR A 26 7.68 -15.84 -11.98
N ASP A 27 6.40 -15.55 -11.80
CA ASP A 27 5.93 -14.32 -11.17
C ASP A 27 6.37 -14.25 -9.69
N ASP A 28 7.22 -15.18 -9.26
CA ASP A 28 7.69 -15.28 -7.88
C ASP A 28 8.84 -14.31 -7.55
N ASP A 29 9.41 -13.61 -8.54
CA ASP A 29 10.56 -12.73 -8.30
C ASP A 29 10.15 -11.27 -7.96
N ILE A 30 8.85 -10.91 -8.05
CA ILE A 30 8.37 -9.54 -7.73
C ILE A 30 7.88 -9.44 -6.28
N ALA A 31 7.47 -10.56 -5.67
CA ALA A 31 6.94 -10.55 -4.30
C ALA A 31 7.99 -10.22 -3.22
N GLY A 32 9.31 -10.33 -3.54
CA GLY A 32 10.38 -10.03 -2.60
C GLY A 32 10.72 -8.55 -2.46
N ASP A 33 10.39 -7.74 -3.46
CA ASP A 33 10.75 -6.30 -3.52
C ASP A 33 9.58 -5.37 -3.22
N ASP A 34 8.38 -5.87 -2.98
CA ASP A 34 7.24 -5.04 -2.62
C ASP A 34 7.41 -4.52 -1.19
N TRP A 35 7.69 -3.22 -1.05
CA TRP A 35 7.92 -2.54 0.22
C TRP A 35 6.78 -2.73 1.23
N ARG A 36 5.54 -2.97 0.78
CA ARG A 36 4.37 -3.22 1.64
C ARG A 36 4.54 -4.49 2.47
N THR A 37 5.43 -5.40 2.08
CA THR A 37 5.74 -6.63 2.83
C THR A 37 6.79 -6.42 3.93
N TRP A 38 7.41 -5.23 4.04
CA TRP A 38 8.48 -4.95 5.01
C TRP A 38 7.98 -4.79 6.45
N GLY A 39 6.66 -4.85 6.68
CA GLY A 39 6.07 -4.86 8.02
C GLY A 39 6.01 -3.49 8.70
N THR A 40 6.16 -2.40 7.96
CA THR A 40 6.10 -1.01 8.47
C THR A 40 4.73 -0.36 8.30
N ILE A 41 3.83 -0.97 7.52
CA ILE A 41 2.48 -0.45 7.29
C ILE A 41 1.61 -0.79 8.50
N GLN A 42 0.98 0.23 9.09
CA GLN A 42 0.02 0.10 10.18
C GLN A 42 -1.42 0.00 9.67
N ASP A 43 -1.74 0.68 8.58
CA ASP A 43 -3.10 0.71 8.04
C ASP A 43 -3.10 1.01 6.53
N THR A 44 -4.25 0.79 5.90
CA THR A 44 -4.51 1.15 4.50
C THR A 44 -5.86 1.83 4.40
N GLY A 45 -6.04 2.69 3.41
CA GLY A 45 -7.31 3.37 3.20
C GLY A 45 -7.41 4.03 1.85
N THR A 46 -8.55 4.67 1.61
CA THR A 46 -8.82 5.41 0.38
C THR A 46 -9.22 6.83 0.73
N LEU A 47 -8.50 7.80 0.19
CA LEU A 47 -8.80 9.23 0.25
C LEU A 47 -9.53 9.66 -1.02
N THR A 48 -10.35 10.69 -0.90
CA THR A 48 -10.90 11.41 -2.06
C THR A 48 -10.38 12.84 -2.03
N HIS A 49 -9.53 13.21 -2.98
CA HIS A 49 -9.03 14.57 -3.12
C HIS A 49 -9.23 15.06 -4.56
N ASP A 50 -9.80 16.26 -4.71
CA ASP A 50 -10.11 16.87 -6.02
C ASP A 50 -10.95 15.96 -6.94
N GLY A 51 -11.85 15.17 -6.33
CA GLY A 51 -12.70 14.20 -7.02
C GLY A 51 -11.99 12.95 -7.50
N GLN A 52 -10.74 12.71 -7.08
CA GLN A 52 -9.98 11.49 -7.35
C GLN A 52 -9.88 10.63 -6.10
N MET A 53 -10.07 9.33 -6.27
CA MET A 53 -9.83 8.33 -5.22
C MET A 53 -8.36 7.92 -5.24
N ILE A 54 -7.73 7.95 -4.07
CA ILE A 54 -6.31 7.66 -3.87
C ILE A 54 -6.20 6.60 -2.78
N ASP A 55 -5.76 5.40 -3.17
CA ASP A 55 -5.47 4.34 -2.21
C ASP A 55 -4.10 4.57 -1.58
N VAL A 56 -4.05 4.50 -0.25
CA VAL A 56 -2.86 4.80 0.54
C VAL A 56 -2.55 3.72 1.57
N CYS A 57 -1.26 3.59 1.85
CA CYS A 57 -0.72 2.84 2.99
C CYS A 57 -0.17 3.84 4.01
N ILE A 58 -0.43 3.61 5.30
CA ILE A 58 0.01 4.47 6.39
C ILE A 58 1.15 3.82 7.16
N CYS A 59 2.24 4.58 7.31
CA CYS A 59 3.38 4.23 8.15
C CYS A 59 3.47 5.23 9.30
N ILE A 60 3.25 4.77 10.53
CA ILE A 60 3.27 5.61 11.74
C ILE A 60 4.70 5.72 12.27
N THR A 61 5.10 6.94 12.61
CA THR A 61 6.34 7.27 13.32
C THR A 61 6.02 7.92 14.66
N ASP A 62 7.01 8.11 15.54
CA ASP A 62 6.78 8.77 16.82
C ASP A 62 6.49 10.28 16.69
N THR A 63 6.67 10.85 15.51
CA THR A 63 6.47 12.29 15.25
C THR A 63 5.35 12.60 14.28
N GLY A 64 4.77 11.57 13.64
CA GLY A 64 3.74 11.76 12.62
C GLY A 64 3.40 10.48 11.87
N ALA A 65 2.87 10.65 10.67
CA ALA A 65 2.60 9.54 9.78
C ALA A 65 2.94 9.90 8.33
N ASP A 66 3.53 8.95 7.64
CA ASP A 66 3.77 9.00 6.21
C ASP A 66 2.69 8.20 5.49
N LEU A 67 2.01 8.82 4.53
CA LEU A 67 1.04 8.18 3.65
C LEU A 67 1.69 7.95 2.29
N TYR A 68 1.77 6.69 1.89
CA TYR A 68 2.31 6.29 0.59
C TYR A 68 1.18 5.84 -0.32
N TYR A 69 1.34 6.01 -1.63
CA TYR A 69 0.43 5.36 -2.57
C TYR A 69 0.45 3.83 -2.38
N ASP A 70 -0.72 3.20 -2.37
CA ASP A 70 -0.82 1.73 -2.30
C ASP A 70 -0.50 1.10 -3.67
N LYS A 71 0.79 1.03 -3.98
CA LYS A 71 1.35 0.44 -5.20
C LYS A 71 2.70 -0.23 -4.91
N ALA A 72 3.20 -1.02 -5.87
CA ALA A 72 4.43 -1.79 -5.70
C ALA A 72 5.66 -0.91 -5.43
N GLU A 73 5.77 0.22 -6.14
CA GLU A 73 6.84 1.18 -5.86
C GLU A 73 6.47 2.03 -4.65
N GLN A 74 7.44 2.20 -3.74
CA GLN A 74 7.28 3.08 -2.60
C GLN A 74 7.33 4.54 -3.06
N GLU A 75 6.16 5.19 -3.10
CA GLU A 75 6.04 6.60 -3.45
C GLU A 75 5.23 7.33 -2.40
N LEU A 76 5.84 8.35 -1.80
CA LEU A 76 5.21 9.18 -0.78
C LEU A 76 4.10 10.02 -1.41
N TYR A 77 2.89 9.93 -0.85
CA TYR A 77 1.79 10.81 -1.18
C TYR A 77 1.88 12.11 -0.36
N THR A 78 1.91 11.98 0.98
CA THR A 78 1.99 13.12 1.90
C THR A 78 2.45 12.68 3.28
N THR A 79 2.80 13.64 4.13
CA THR A 79 3.18 13.42 5.52
C THR A 79 2.32 14.30 6.43
N VAL A 80 1.89 13.78 7.57
CA VAL A 80 1.31 14.56 8.65
C VAL A 80 2.20 14.53 9.88
N GLN A 81 2.24 15.65 10.61
CA GLN A 81 3.02 15.77 11.86
C GLN A 81 2.06 15.73 13.06
N PHE A 82 2.43 15.00 14.11
CA PHE A 82 1.70 15.04 15.37
C PHE A 82 1.92 16.39 16.07
N PRO A 83 0.92 16.91 16.81
CA PRO A 83 1.08 18.14 17.61
C PRO A 83 2.23 18.06 18.63
N ALA A 84 2.51 16.86 19.10
CA ALA A 84 3.65 16.54 19.95
C ALA A 84 4.10 15.10 19.64
N PRO A 85 5.40 14.77 19.80
CA PRO A 85 5.88 13.40 19.65
C PRO A 85 5.13 12.43 20.58
N LEU A 86 4.81 11.24 20.07
CA LEU A 86 4.12 10.18 20.78
C LEU A 86 5.01 8.94 20.82
N ASP A 87 5.61 8.65 21.98
CA ASP A 87 6.48 7.50 22.14
C ASP A 87 5.76 6.20 21.80
N SER A 88 6.39 5.39 20.94
CA SER A 88 5.84 4.12 20.46
C SER A 88 4.48 4.26 19.76
N ALA A 89 4.28 5.35 19.01
CA ALA A 89 3.02 5.70 18.36
C ALA A 89 2.44 4.55 17.53
N ALA A 90 3.27 3.84 16.75
CA ALA A 90 2.82 2.70 15.95
C ALA A 90 2.16 1.60 16.78
N SER A 91 2.63 1.34 18.02
CA SER A 91 2.03 0.35 18.92
C SER A 91 0.77 0.84 19.64
N ARG A 92 0.57 2.14 19.69
CA ARG A 92 -0.59 2.81 20.31
C ARG A 92 -1.70 3.11 19.32
N TYR A 93 -1.41 2.98 18.03
CA TYR A 93 -2.34 3.27 16.93
C TYR A 93 -3.57 2.38 16.99
N GLN A 94 -4.76 2.99 16.81
CA GLN A 94 -6.06 2.34 16.90
C GLN A 94 -6.85 2.36 15.59
N GLY A 95 -6.50 3.27 14.68
CA GLY A 95 -7.13 3.37 13.37
C GLY A 95 -7.17 4.77 12.81
N THR A 96 -7.52 4.84 11.53
CA THR A 96 -7.68 6.08 10.77
C THR A 96 -9.08 6.17 10.18
N ASP A 97 -9.68 7.37 10.21
CA ASP A 97 -10.89 7.74 9.48
C ASP A 97 -10.52 8.77 8.40
N TYR A 98 -11.17 8.65 7.25
CA TYR A 98 -10.95 9.46 6.04
C TYR A 98 -12.20 10.25 5.65
N SER A 99 -12.99 10.69 6.60
CA SER A 99 -14.22 11.45 6.37
C SER A 99 -13.92 12.86 5.92
N ASP A 100 -14.82 13.43 5.11
CA ASP A 100 -14.87 14.88 4.80
C ASP A 100 -15.53 15.60 5.98
N LEU A 101 -14.72 16.21 6.85
CA LEU A 101 -15.18 16.81 8.11
C LEU A 101 -15.67 18.24 7.95
N ASP A 102 -15.13 18.99 6.99
CA ASP A 102 -15.48 20.39 6.74
C ASP A 102 -16.45 20.57 5.57
N SER A 103 -16.81 19.47 4.89
CA SER A 103 -17.76 19.42 3.76
C SER A 103 -17.27 20.18 2.51
N ASP A 104 -15.97 20.14 2.25
CA ASP A 104 -15.35 20.72 1.06
C ASP A 104 -15.26 19.75 -0.13
N GLY A 105 -15.63 18.49 0.08
CA GLY A 105 -15.61 17.43 -0.92
C GLY A 105 -14.30 16.63 -0.94
N ASN A 106 -13.38 16.91 -0.01
CA ASN A 106 -12.13 16.19 0.14
C ASN A 106 -12.13 15.38 1.44
N SER A 107 -11.38 14.29 1.46
CA SER A 107 -11.18 13.51 2.68
C SER A 107 -10.22 14.24 3.61
N ASP A 108 -10.62 14.39 4.85
CA ASP A 108 -9.77 14.75 5.96
C ASP A 108 -9.20 13.51 6.63
N LEU A 109 -8.27 13.68 7.55
CA LEU A 109 -7.58 12.60 8.20
C LEU A 109 -7.79 12.68 9.71
N GLN A 110 -8.28 11.61 10.31
CA GLN A 110 -8.36 11.45 11.75
C GLN A 110 -7.61 10.19 12.16
N MET A 111 -6.62 10.30 13.05
CA MET A 111 -5.90 9.16 13.61
C MET A 111 -6.12 9.08 15.11
N SER A 112 -6.47 7.89 15.59
CA SER A 112 -6.71 7.64 17.00
C SER A 112 -5.60 6.79 17.60
N PHE A 113 -5.20 7.12 18.83
CA PHE A 113 -4.15 6.48 19.60
C PHE A 113 -4.61 6.20 21.02
N ASP A 114 -4.21 5.06 21.59
CA ASP A 114 -4.37 4.77 23.01
C ASP A 114 -3.23 5.43 23.80
N GLN A 115 -3.57 6.36 24.66
CA GLN A 115 -2.63 6.98 25.62
C GLN A 115 -3.01 6.57 27.04
N ASP A 116 -2.44 5.44 27.48
CA ASP A 116 -2.62 4.90 28.83
C ASP A 116 -4.10 4.61 29.22
N GLY A 117 -4.89 4.13 28.24
CA GLY A 117 -6.30 3.79 28.41
C GLY A 117 -7.27 4.91 28.04
N GLU A 118 -6.76 6.06 27.59
CA GLU A 118 -7.56 7.13 27.00
C GLU A 118 -7.29 7.22 25.49
N TYR A 119 -8.35 7.39 24.69
CA TYR A 119 -8.22 7.58 23.25
C TYR A 119 -8.02 9.05 22.94
N VAL A 120 -6.93 9.34 22.25
CA VAL A 120 -6.62 10.67 21.71
C VAL A 120 -6.75 10.61 20.20
N THR A 121 -7.47 11.56 19.61
CA THR A 121 -7.66 11.66 18.16
C THR A 121 -7.02 12.93 17.66
N TYR A 122 -6.11 12.79 16.70
CA TYR A 122 -5.54 13.91 15.96
C TYR A 122 -6.28 14.07 14.64
N VAL A 123 -6.47 15.31 14.22
CA VAL A 123 -7.27 15.67 13.03
C VAL A 123 -6.46 16.58 12.14
N TRP A 124 -6.50 16.31 10.83
CA TRP A 124 -5.91 17.16 9.80
C TRP A 124 -6.91 17.35 8.68
N TYR A 125 -7.01 18.58 8.20
CA TYR A 125 -7.87 18.99 7.11
C TYR A 125 -7.08 19.09 5.82
N TRP A 126 -7.64 18.61 4.72
CA TRP A 126 -6.99 18.72 3.41
C TRP A 126 -7.06 20.16 2.89
N ASN A 127 -5.90 20.74 2.58
CA ASN A 127 -5.83 22.06 1.96
C ASN A 127 -5.57 21.92 0.45
N THR A 128 -6.60 22.15 -0.37
CA THR A 128 -6.54 22.02 -1.83
C THR A 128 -5.56 22.99 -2.48
N VAL A 129 -5.31 24.15 -1.90
CA VAL A 129 -4.39 25.15 -2.46
C VAL A 129 -2.94 24.74 -2.28
N ARG A 130 -2.65 24.08 -1.15
CA ARG A 130 -1.29 23.64 -0.81
C ARG A 130 -1.02 22.18 -1.22
N GLY A 131 -2.09 21.38 -1.40
CA GLY A 131 -1.96 19.93 -1.66
C GLY A 131 -1.37 19.18 -0.46
N GLU A 132 -1.72 19.59 0.76
CA GLU A 132 -1.22 19.00 2.00
C GLU A 132 -2.27 19.00 3.10
N PHE A 133 -2.12 18.12 4.09
CA PHE A 133 -2.92 18.15 5.30
C PHE A 133 -2.43 19.21 6.28
N MET A 134 -3.38 19.88 6.94
CA MET A 134 -3.13 20.90 7.95
C MET A 134 -3.90 20.58 9.23
N ASP A 135 -3.31 20.88 10.38
CA ASP A 135 -3.91 20.68 11.70
C ASP A 135 -5.03 21.68 12.05
N THR A 136 -5.23 22.66 11.20
CA THR A 136 -6.28 23.68 11.35
C THR A 136 -6.98 23.92 10.02
N LEU A 137 -8.28 24.27 10.08
CA LEU A 137 -9.00 24.75 8.91
C LEU A 137 -8.31 26.02 8.37
N ALA A 138 -8.14 26.08 7.05
CA ALA A 138 -7.66 27.30 6.40
C ALA A 138 -8.76 28.37 6.45
N ASP A 139 -8.44 29.57 6.94
CA ASP A 139 -9.30 30.75 6.87
C ASP A 139 -9.45 31.28 5.43
#